data_120c70c63dc0b691adb30170c49990e8
#
_entry.id   120c70c63dc0b691adb30170c49990e8
#
_cell.length_a   1.000
_cell.length_b   1.000
_cell.length_c   1.000
_cell.angle_alpha   90.00
_cell.angle_beta   90.00
_cell.angle_gamma   90.00
#
_symmetry.space_group_name_H-M   'P 1'
#
loop_
_entity.id
_entity.type
_entity.pdbx_description
1 polymer ?
#
loop_
_entity_poly.entity_id
_entity_poly.type
_entity_poly.pdbx_seq_one_letter_code
_entity_poly.pdbx_strand_id
1 'polypeptide(L)'
;VHGDHVFGFPFFLLERKYISDRDGSKPLTVAGSSIVRERLTELCKLAYPGSLDDMLNEINWVDTPEVKGWSMERFEVFHEPMVEPHGWMLTHEQGWSMLHSGDSGPCDELWKRIEKCRFAVVEMGVPEWVDTDEHHKPSDIISLAEKCPNTQLILTHTYIDSDYKIITTDVPEFPENVIHGEDGM
;
A
#
# COMPACT_ATOMS: atom_id res chain seq x y z
N VAL A 1 -6.66 -6.67 3.84
CA VAL A 1 -6.14 -8.01 3.45
C VAL A 1 -6.91 -8.61 2.27
N HIS A 2 -7.27 -7.80 1.26
CA HIS A 2 -7.81 -8.28 -0.01
C HIS A 2 -6.77 -9.06 -0.80
N GLY A 3 -7.22 -9.91 -1.75
CA GLY A 3 -6.37 -10.87 -2.45
C GLY A 3 -5.25 -10.23 -3.27
N ASP A 4 -5.54 -9.15 -3.97
CA ASP A 4 -4.61 -8.38 -4.79
C ASP A 4 -3.43 -7.78 -3.99
N HIS A 5 -3.59 -7.63 -2.67
CA HIS A 5 -2.52 -7.19 -1.77
C HIS A 5 -1.74 -8.34 -1.14
N VAL A 6 -2.33 -9.53 -1.00
CA VAL A 6 -1.74 -10.59 -0.18
C VAL A 6 -1.42 -11.89 -0.93
N PHE A 7 -2.02 -12.15 -2.10
CA PHE A 7 -1.80 -13.40 -2.83
C PHE A 7 -0.36 -13.59 -3.32
N GLY A 8 0.41 -12.51 -3.44
CA GLY A 8 1.84 -12.59 -3.77
C GLY A 8 2.73 -13.11 -2.65
N PHE A 9 2.28 -13.09 -1.38
CA PHE A 9 3.12 -13.38 -0.24
C PHE A 9 3.69 -14.82 -0.20
N PRO A 10 2.93 -15.89 -0.52
CA PRO A 10 3.49 -17.23 -0.60
C PRO A 10 4.62 -17.36 -1.64
N PHE A 11 4.50 -16.68 -2.78
CA PHE A 11 5.54 -16.68 -3.82
C PHE A 11 6.78 -15.88 -3.38
N PHE A 12 6.60 -14.78 -2.68
CA PHE A 12 7.69 -14.02 -2.07
C PHE A 12 8.48 -14.88 -1.07
N LEU A 13 7.82 -15.65 -0.21
CA LEU A 13 8.49 -16.57 0.71
C LEU A 13 9.22 -17.69 -0.02
N LEU A 14 8.66 -18.25 -1.10
CA LEU A 14 9.34 -19.25 -1.93
C LEU A 14 10.60 -18.69 -2.57
N GLU A 15 10.51 -17.49 -3.13
CA GLU A 15 11.66 -16.80 -3.71
C GLU A 15 12.77 -16.62 -2.67
N ARG A 16 12.43 -16.15 -1.48
CA ARG A 16 13.39 -16.01 -0.37
C ARG A 16 14.01 -17.35 -0.01
N LYS A 17 13.20 -18.38 0.20
CA LYS A 17 13.66 -19.69 0.65
C LYS A 17 14.66 -20.35 -0.31
N TYR A 18 14.45 -20.20 -1.61
CA TYR A 18 15.18 -20.94 -2.61
C TYR A 18 16.17 -20.12 -3.42
N ILE A 19 16.07 -18.79 -3.40
CA ILE A 19 16.83 -17.89 -4.28
C ILE A 19 17.59 -16.82 -3.47
N SER A 20 16.89 -15.84 -2.92
CA SER A 20 17.53 -14.62 -2.38
C SER A 20 18.08 -14.73 -0.96
N ASP A 21 17.59 -15.70 -0.18
CA ASP A 21 17.98 -15.90 1.22
C ASP A 21 18.04 -17.39 1.61
N ARG A 22 18.69 -18.21 0.75
CA ARG A 22 18.77 -19.66 0.92
C ARG A 22 19.45 -20.13 2.18
N ASP A 23 20.32 -19.32 2.75
CA ASP A 23 21.03 -19.61 3.99
C ASP A 23 20.27 -19.13 5.24
N GLY A 24 19.11 -18.49 5.06
CA GLY A 24 18.29 -17.97 6.15
C GLY A 24 18.96 -16.86 6.97
N SER A 25 19.95 -16.17 6.40
CA SER A 25 20.76 -15.17 7.12
C SER A 25 20.06 -13.82 7.28
N LYS A 26 18.98 -13.57 6.53
CA LYS A 26 18.29 -12.28 6.51
C LYS A 26 16.96 -12.39 7.27
N PRO A 27 16.86 -11.84 8.49
CA PRO A 27 15.59 -11.84 9.21
C PRO A 27 14.51 -11.12 8.43
N LEU A 28 13.27 -11.63 8.46
CA LEU A 28 12.11 -11.01 7.87
C LEU A 28 11.21 -10.48 8.97
N THR A 29 10.90 -9.19 8.91
CA THR A 29 9.87 -8.56 9.72
C THR A 29 8.66 -8.26 8.85
N VAL A 30 7.48 -8.67 9.30
CA VAL A 30 6.20 -8.35 8.67
C VAL A 30 5.38 -7.53 9.66
N ALA A 31 5.00 -6.34 9.24
CA ALA A 31 4.22 -5.41 10.05
C ALA A 31 2.74 -5.43 9.65
N GLY A 32 1.87 -5.41 10.64
CA GLY A 32 0.42 -5.39 10.46
C GLY A 32 -0.30 -5.90 11.69
N SER A 33 -1.63 -5.84 11.67
CA SER A 33 -2.47 -6.39 12.75
C SER A 33 -2.46 -7.92 12.78
N SER A 34 -3.12 -8.51 13.77
CA SER A 34 -3.27 -9.97 13.88
C SER A 34 -3.96 -10.58 12.67
N ILE A 35 -4.91 -9.87 12.04
CA ILE A 35 -5.62 -10.36 10.84
C ILE A 35 -4.67 -10.53 9.65
N VAL A 36 -3.67 -9.65 9.52
CA VAL A 36 -2.62 -9.78 8.47
C VAL A 36 -1.84 -11.07 8.67
N ARG A 37 -1.36 -11.31 9.89
CA ARG A 37 -0.63 -12.54 10.23
C ARG A 37 -1.45 -13.79 9.95
N GLU A 38 -2.70 -13.82 10.40
CA GLU A 38 -3.61 -14.94 10.19
C GLU A 38 -3.81 -15.21 8.71
N ARG A 39 -4.17 -14.17 7.94
CA ARG A 39 -4.45 -14.28 6.51
C ARG A 39 -3.22 -14.74 5.71
N LEU A 40 -2.05 -14.15 5.94
CA LEU A 40 -0.83 -14.54 5.26
C LEU A 40 -0.40 -15.97 5.60
N THR A 41 -0.58 -16.39 6.86
CA THR A 41 -0.29 -17.75 7.29
C THR A 41 -1.23 -18.77 6.61
N GLU A 42 -2.53 -18.49 6.56
CA GLU A 42 -3.52 -19.34 5.89
C GLU A 42 -3.23 -19.46 4.39
N LEU A 43 -2.91 -18.36 3.73
CA LEU A 43 -2.55 -18.37 2.31
C LEU A 43 -1.32 -19.23 2.02
N CYS A 44 -0.28 -19.12 2.83
CA CYS A 44 0.92 -19.95 2.69
C CYS A 44 0.61 -21.45 2.86
N LYS A 45 -0.20 -21.81 3.86
CA LYS A 45 -0.63 -23.19 4.10
C LYS A 45 -1.51 -23.73 2.98
N LEU A 46 -2.37 -22.87 2.40
CA LEU A 46 -3.22 -23.26 1.28
C LEU A 46 -2.41 -23.43 -0.02
N ALA A 47 -1.50 -22.50 -0.31
CA ALA A 47 -0.72 -22.49 -1.53
C ALA A 47 0.35 -23.60 -1.56
N TYR A 48 1.04 -23.79 -0.42
CA TYR A 48 2.19 -24.70 -0.30
C TYR A 48 2.17 -25.45 1.03
N PRO A 49 1.28 -26.46 1.20
CA PRO A 49 1.10 -27.18 2.46
C PRO A 49 2.41 -27.74 3.01
N GLY A 50 2.81 -27.30 4.20
CA GLY A 50 4.01 -27.75 4.90
C GLY A 50 5.34 -27.20 4.37
N SER A 51 5.38 -26.63 3.16
CA SER A 51 6.64 -26.22 2.53
C SER A 51 7.21 -24.89 3.06
N LEU A 52 6.37 -24.06 3.67
CA LEU A 52 6.74 -22.72 4.16
C LEU A 52 6.64 -22.59 5.68
N ASP A 53 6.35 -23.68 6.41
CA ASP A 53 6.10 -23.65 7.86
C ASP A 53 7.35 -23.20 8.64
N ASP A 54 8.53 -23.58 8.24
CA ASP A 54 9.82 -23.14 8.79
C ASP A 54 9.96 -21.61 8.67
N MET A 55 9.75 -21.07 7.49
CA MET A 55 9.86 -19.63 7.26
C MET A 55 8.80 -18.83 8.03
N LEU A 56 7.55 -19.32 8.05
CA LEU A 56 6.47 -18.66 8.79
C LEU A 56 6.77 -18.57 10.30
N ASN A 57 7.46 -19.57 10.86
CA ASN A 57 7.87 -19.59 12.26
C ASN A 57 9.04 -18.64 12.57
N GLU A 58 9.83 -18.29 11.57
CA GLU A 58 10.98 -17.38 11.70
C GLU A 58 10.63 -15.90 11.46
N ILE A 59 9.43 -15.62 10.93
CA ILE A 59 8.98 -14.24 10.72
C ILE A 59 8.80 -13.52 12.06
N ASN A 60 9.43 -12.35 12.18
CA ASN A 60 9.16 -11.41 13.25
C ASN A 60 7.89 -10.61 12.93
N TRP A 61 6.77 -11.02 13.52
CA TRP A 61 5.48 -10.36 13.35
C TRP A 61 5.33 -9.22 14.34
N VAL A 62 5.08 -8.01 13.85
CA VAL A 62 4.95 -6.79 14.66
C VAL A 62 3.77 -5.94 14.21
N ASP A 63 3.19 -5.14 15.09
CA ASP A 63 2.18 -4.15 14.71
C ASP A 63 2.80 -2.98 13.96
N THR A 64 3.95 -2.51 14.44
CA THR A 64 4.71 -1.41 13.83
C THR A 64 6.18 -1.77 13.84
N PRO A 65 6.89 -1.67 12.70
CA PRO A 65 8.30 -2.03 12.64
C PRO A 65 9.19 -0.91 13.19
N GLU A 66 10.31 -1.28 13.78
CA GLU A 66 11.38 -0.35 14.13
C GLU A 66 12.38 -0.27 12.98
N VAL A 67 12.49 0.91 12.36
CA VAL A 67 13.45 1.16 11.28
C VAL A 67 14.33 2.34 11.68
N LYS A 68 15.65 2.12 11.69
CA LYS A 68 16.61 3.15 12.07
C LYS A 68 16.47 4.41 11.21
N GLY A 69 16.32 5.56 11.85
CA GLY A 69 16.15 6.85 11.19
C GLY A 69 14.70 7.15 10.73
N TRP A 70 13.76 6.23 11.01
CA TRP A 70 12.37 6.40 10.63
C TRP A 70 11.42 6.19 11.82
N SER A 71 10.43 7.04 11.93
CA SER A 71 9.21 6.80 12.72
C SER A 71 8.12 6.34 11.79
N MET A 72 7.46 5.24 12.12
CA MET A 72 6.40 4.66 11.32
C MET A 72 5.10 4.63 12.11
N GLU A 73 4.04 5.09 11.50
CA GLU A 73 2.70 5.14 12.09
C GLU A 73 1.69 4.50 11.15
N ARG A 74 0.94 3.54 11.67
CA ARG A 74 -0.21 2.95 11.01
C ARG A 74 -1.46 3.71 11.46
N PHE A 75 -2.35 4.07 10.53
CA PHE A 75 -3.58 4.79 10.82
C PHE A 75 -4.75 4.23 10.00
N GLU A 76 -5.95 4.31 10.54
CA GLU A 76 -7.16 3.85 9.86
C GLU A 76 -7.47 4.74 8.66
N VAL A 77 -7.97 4.11 7.58
CA VAL A 77 -8.46 4.76 6.37
C VAL A 77 -9.88 4.25 6.05
N PHE A 78 -10.54 4.85 5.09
CA PHE A 78 -11.91 4.51 4.74
C PHE A 78 -11.95 3.50 3.60
N HIS A 79 -12.28 2.26 3.91
CA HIS A 79 -12.47 1.16 2.98
C HIS A 79 -13.34 0.09 3.64
N GLU A 80 -13.50 -1.11 3.05
CA GLU A 80 -14.25 -2.22 3.64
C GLU A 80 -13.77 -2.54 5.09
N PRO A 81 -14.61 -2.33 6.12
CA PRO A 81 -14.17 -2.46 7.51
C PRO A 81 -13.69 -3.86 7.91
N MET A 82 -14.18 -4.90 7.21
CA MET A 82 -13.81 -6.29 7.53
C MET A 82 -12.35 -6.63 7.21
N VAL A 83 -11.65 -5.79 6.45
CA VAL A 83 -10.24 -5.98 6.09
C VAL A 83 -9.29 -5.14 6.94
N GLU A 84 -9.79 -4.40 7.93
CA GLU A 84 -9.01 -3.47 8.75
C GLU A 84 -8.14 -2.54 7.90
N PRO A 85 -8.74 -1.64 7.09
CA PRO A 85 -8.00 -0.82 6.16
C PRO A 85 -7.11 0.18 6.87
N HIS A 86 -5.83 0.23 6.48
CA HIS A 86 -4.85 1.11 7.09
C HIS A 86 -3.90 1.70 6.05
N GLY A 87 -3.59 2.99 6.24
CA GLY A 87 -2.46 3.64 5.63
C GLY A 87 -1.23 3.63 6.54
N TRP A 88 -0.08 3.97 5.97
CA TRP A 88 1.18 4.11 6.67
C TRP A 88 1.77 5.50 6.46
N MET A 89 2.16 6.15 7.53
CA MET A 89 2.94 7.40 7.50
C MET A 89 4.33 7.14 8.03
N LEU A 90 5.35 7.49 7.25
CA LEU A 90 6.76 7.32 7.55
C LEU A 90 7.38 8.71 7.68
N THR A 91 7.99 8.99 8.83
CA THR A 91 8.69 10.26 9.06
C THR A 91 10.18 9.99 9.27
N HIS A 92 11.00 10.59 8.41
CA HIS A 92 12.44 10.49 8.49
C HIS A 92 13.00 11.42 9.57
N GLU A 93 14.11 11.04 10.23
CA GLU A 93 14.78 11.85 11.26
C GLU A 93 15.19 13.25 10.80
N GLN A 94 15.34 13.46 9.48
CA GLN A 94 15.59 14.77 8.88
C GLN A 94 14.33 15.67 8.76
N GLY A 95 13.17 15.22 9.27
CA GLY A 95 11.97 16.03 9.37
C GLY A 95 11.07 16.08 8.15
N TRP A 96 11.23 15.19 7.17
CA TRP A 96 10.29 15.02 6.07
C TRP A 96 9.50 13.71 6.20
N SER A 97 8.31 13.69 5.65
CA SER A 97 7.41 12.54 5.74
C SER A 97 6.96 12.06 4.37
N MET A 98 6.69 10.77 4.29
CA MET A 98 5.97 10.14 3.18
C MET A 98 4.82 9.30 3.72
N LEU A 99 3.84 9.05 2.85
CA LEU A 99 2.65 8.30 3.20
C LEU A 99 2.30 7.30 2.10
N HIS A 100 1.75 6.16 2.50
CA HIS A 100 1.08 5.21 1.60
C HIS A 100 -0.37 5.03 2.09
N SER A 101 -1.34 5.27 1.21
CA SER A 101 -2.75 5.23 1.59
C SER A 101 -3.25 3.82 1.94
N GLY A 102 -2.68 2.77 1.32
CA GLY A 102 -3.43 1.53 1.15
C GLY A 102 -4.67 1.79 0.29
N ASP A 103 -5.59 0.85 0.20
CA ASP A 103 -6.89 1.10 -0.41
C ASP A 103 -7.74 1.95 0.51
N SER A 104 -8.24 3.05 -0.02
CA SER A 104 -9.03 4.02 0.73
C SER A 104 -9.80 4.93 -0.19
N GLY A 105 -11.06 5.14 0.10
CA GLY A 105 -11.77 6.29 -0.39
C GLY A 105 -11.36 7.59 0.31
N PRO A 106 -11.90 8.73 -0.14
CA PRO A 106 -11.66 10.02 0.47
C PRO A 106 -12.06 10.04 1.94
N CYS A 107 -11.11 10.36 2.83
CA CYS A 107 -11.41 10.55 4.24
C CYS A 107 -10.52 11.62 4.87
N ASP A 108 -11.09 12.32 5.85
CA ASP A 108 -10.44 13.44 6.53
C ASP A 108 -9.10 13.06 7.17
N GLU A 109 -9.01 11.88 7.74
CA GLU A 109 -7.80 11.41 8.44
C GLU A 109 -6.63 11.21 7.48
N LEU A 110 -6.89 10.60 6.32
CA LEU A 110 -5.91 10.42 5.26
C LEU A 110 -5.46 11.78 4.68
N TRP A 111 -6.41 12.62 4.29
CA TRP A 111 -6.12 13.90 3.62
C TRP A 111 -5.34 14.88 4.51
N LYS A 112 -5.68 14.98 5.81
CA LYS A 112 -4.92 15.79 6.80
C LYS A 112 -3.49 15.32 7.00
N ARG A 113 -3.21 14.02 6.81
CA ARG A 113 -1.86 13.47 6.88
C ARG A 113 -1.09 13.74 5.60
N ILE A 114 -1.73 13.58 4.44
CA ILE A 114 -1.13 13.87 3.13
C ILE A 114 -0.62 15.32 3.07
N GLU A 115 -1.39 16.27 3.59
CA GLU A 115 -1.01 17.71 3.62
C GLU A 115 0.33 17.98 4.34
N LYS A 116 0.74 17.05 5.24
CA LYS A 116 2.00 17.16 6.02
C LYS A 116 3.16 16.43 5.38
N CYS A 117 2.91 15.69 4.31
CA CYS A 117 3.91 14.84 3.66
C CYS A 117 4.61 15.55 2.50
N ARG A 118 5.87 15.21 2.28
CA ARG A 118 6.59 15.56 1.05
C ARG A 118 6.12 14.73 -0.14
N PHE A 119 5.86 13.44 0.10
CA PHE A 119 5.37 12.47 -0.89
C PHE A 119 4.19 11.71 -0.32
N ALA A 120 3.21 11.42 -1.16
CA ALA A 120 2.12 10.51 -0.79
C ALA A 120 1.82 9.55 -1.95
N VAL A 121 1.95 8.26 -1.68
CA VAL A 121 1.51 7.20 -2.59
C VAL A 121 0.04 6.96 -2.30
N VAL A 122 -0.81 7.27 -3.26
CA VAL A 122 -2.28 7.26 -3.10
C VAL A 122 -2.91 6.38 -4.17
N GLU A 123 -3.83 5.54 -3.76
CA GLU A 123 -4.59 4.72 -4.67
C GLU A 123 -5.59 5.56 -5.49
N MET A 124 -5.89 5.11 -6.72
CA MET A 124 -6.98 5.61 -7.55
C MET A 124 -7.63 4.42 -8.25
N GLY A 125 -8.33 3.59 -7.46
CA GLY A 125 -8.75 2.25 -7.86
C GLY A 125 -9.88 2.19 -8.87
N VAL A 126 -10.65 3.27 -9.04
CA VAL A 126 -11.86 3.24 -9.86
C VAL A 126 -12.01 4.47 -10.75
N PRO A 127 -12.59 4.30 -11.96
CA PRO A 127 -12.93 5.42 -12.82
C PRO A 127 -14.13 6.21 -12.29
N GLU A 128 -14.32 7.43 -12.78
CA GLU A 128 -15.32 8.40 -12.30
C GLU A 128 -16.76 7.87 -12.26
N TRP A 129 -17.11 6.99 -13.18
CA TRP A 129 -18.48 6.47 -13.33
C TRP A 129 -18.84 5.31 -12.39
N VAL A 130 -17.86 4.78 -11.61
CA VAL A 130 -18.14 3.72 -10.63
C VAL A 130 -18.77 4.32 -9.39
N ASP A 131 -19.92 3.80 -8.99
CA ASP A 131 -20.63 4.25 -7.80
C ASP A 131 -20.10 3.55 -6.55
N THR A 132 -19.03 4.12 -6.00
CA THR A 132 -18.44 3.71 -4.71
C THR A 132 -17.77 4.90 -4.06
N ASP A 133 -17.63 4.85 -2.74
CA ASP A 133 -16.87 5.78 -1.91
C ASP A 133 -15.67 5.12 -1.21
N GLU A 134 -15.44 3.83 -1.47
CA GLU A 134 -14.35 3.04 -0.86
C GLU A 134 -12.99 3.20 -1.56
N HIS A 135 -12.96 3.84 -2.73
CA HIS A 135 -11.77 4.13 -3.52
C HIS A 135 -11.76 5.57 -3.98
N HIS A 136 -10.57 6.14 -4.18
CA HIS A 136 -10.45 7.44 -4.83
C HIS A 136 -10.76 7.34 -6.33
N LYS A 137 -11.47 8.35 -6.81
CA LYS A 137 -11.76 8.62 -8.22
C LYS A 137 -10.85 9.71 -8.75
N PRO A 138 -10.76 9.91 -10.07
CA PRO A 138 -10.00 11.02 -10.65
C PRO A 138 -10.34 12.39 -10.07
N SER A 139 -11.62 12.69 -9.87
CA SER A 139 -12.07 13.96 -9.27
C SER A 139 -11.61 14.14 -7.82
N ASP A 140 -11.51 13.05 -7.05
CA ASP A 140 -10.99 13.09 -5.69
C ASP A 140 -9.49 13.40 -5.67
N ILE A 141 -8.72 12.78 -6.58
CA ILE A 141 -7.29 13.04 -6.73
C ILE A 141 -7.02 14.49 -7.13
N ILE A 142 -7.81 15.05 -8.06
CA ILE A 142 -7.70 16.46 -8.44
C ILE A 142 -7.96 17.36 -7.23
N SER A 143 -9.05 17.09 -6.50
CA SER A 143 -9.40 17.86 -5.29
C SER A 143 -8.33 17.77 -4.20
N LEU A 144 -7.75 16.58 -4.01
CA LEU A 144 -6.66 16.34 -3.07
C LEU A 144 -5.38 17.09 -3.50
N ALA A 145 -5.04 17.06 -4.78
CA ALA A 145 -3.86 17.75 -5.33
C ALA A 145 -3.95 19.26 -5.16
N GLU A 146 -5.12 19.83 -5.41
CA GLU A 146 -5.39 21.26 -5.20
C GLU A 146 -5.30 21.66 -3.72
N LYS A 147 -5.78 20.80 -2.82
CA LYS A 147 -5.72 21.01 -1.37
C LYS A 147 -4.30 20.87 -0.82
N CYS A 148 -3.47 20.02 -1.43
CA CYS A 148 -2.12 19.68 -0.98
C CYS A 148 -1.05 20.08 -2.02
N PRO A 149 -0.93 21.35 -2.43
CA PRO A 149 -0.07 21.78 -3.55
C PRO A 149 1.43 21.58 -3.32
N ASN A 150 1.84 21.38 -2.07
CA ASN A 150 3.25 21.14 -1.69
C ASN A 150 3.61 19.66 -1.54
N THR A 151 2.64 18.76 -1.71
CA THR A 151 2.84 17.32 -1.64
C THR A 151 2.87 16.73 -3.04
N GLN A 152 3.90 15.96 -3.36
CA GLN A 152 3.92 15.15 -4.58
C GLN A 152 3.03 13.92 -4.37
N LEU A 153 1.95 13.83 -5.12
CA LEU A 153 1.08 12.65 -5.15
C LEU A 153 1.60 11.65 -6.19
N ILE A 154 1.76 10.41 -5.79
CA ILE A 154 2.17 9.31 -6.65
C ILE A 154 1.00 8.33 -6.72
N LEU A 155 0.37 8.19 -7.87
CA LEU A 155 -0.77 7.30 -8.03
C LEU A 155 -0.33 5.85 -8.14
N THR A 156 -1.02 4.98 -7.39
CA THR A 156 -0.86 3.52 -7.42
C THR A 156 -2.23 2.86 -7.44
N HIS A 157 -2.27 1.53 -7.55
CA HIS A 157 -3.53 0.77 -7.56
C HIS A 157 -4.54 1.39 -8.53
N THR A 158 -4.09 1.72 -9.75
CA THR A 158 -4.92 2.43 -10.71
C THR A 158 -5.60 1.46 -11.66
N TYR A 159 -6.79 1.83 -12.13
CA TYR A 159 -7.46 1.13 -13.24
C TYR A 159 -6.84 1.45 -14.62
N ILE A 160 -5.81 2.28 -14.66
CA ILE A 160 -5.10 2.72 -15.87
C ILE A 160 -3.91 1.80 -16.08
N ASP A 161 -3.76 1.25 -17.28
CA ASP A 161 -2.60 0.45 -17.61
C ASP A 161 -1.35 1.31 -17.90
N SER A 162 -0.17 0.71 -17.84
CA SER A 162 1.12 1.38 -18.06
C SER A 162 1.26 2.01 -19.45
N ASP A 163 0.50 1.54 -20.43
CA ASP A 163 0.50 2.04 -21.80
C ASP A 163 -0.55 3.14 -22.02
N TYR A 164 -1.27 3.53 -20.97
CA TYR A 164 -2.44 4.43 -21.03
C TYR A 164 -3.50 3.95 -22.05
N LYS A 165 -3.47 2.69 -22.39
CA LYS A 165 -4.50 2.03 -23.21
C LYS A 165 -5.66 1.66 -22.32
N ILE A 166 -6.46 2.62 -22.07
CA ILE A 166 -7.58 2.53 -21.16
C ILE A 166 -8.69 1.73 -21.83
N ILE A 167 -9.22 0.79 -21.07
CA ILE A 167 -10.48 0.14 -21.40
C ILE A 167 -11.62 1.17 -21.40
N THR A 168 -11.45 2.32 -20.72
CA THR A 168 -12.40 3.42 -20.65
C THR A 168 -11.72 4.76 -20.77
N THR A 169 -12.24 5.63 -21.56
CA THR A 169 -11.68 6.74 -22.31
C THR A 169 -11.31 8.00 -21.53
N ASP A 170 -11.51 8.10 -20.22
CA ASP A 170 -11.45 9.40 -19.55
C ASP A 170 -10.50 9.41 -18.36
N VAL A 171 -9.19 9.44 -18.65
CA VAL A 171 -8.21 9.92 -17.65
C VAL A 171 -8.13 11.43 -17.81
N PRO A 172 -8.50 12.20 -16.79
CA PRO A 172 -8.36 13.65 -16.84
C PRO A 172 -6.87 14.06 -16.83
N GLU A 173 -6.59 15.27 -17.25
CA GLU A 173 -5.30 15.89 -16.97
C GLU A 173 -5.23 16.19 -15.45
N PHE A 174 -4.20 15.66 -14.81
CA PHE A 174 -3.94 15.92 -13.40
C PHE A 174 -3.09 17.17 -13.19
N PRO A 175 -3.20 17.84 -12.01
CA PRO A 175 -2.28 18.90 -11.60
C PRO A 175 -0.80 18.44 -11.61
N GLU A 176 0.13 19.39 -11.72
CA GLU A 176 1.59 19.13 -11.84
C GLU A 176 2.18 18.34 -10.65
N ASN A 177 1.55 18.42 -9.48
CA ASN A 177 1.97 17.67 -8.30
C ASN A 177 1.40 16.24 -8.25
N VAL A 178 0.80 15.73 -9.33
CA VAL A 178 0.32 14.34 -9.46
C VAL A 178 1.12 13.64 -10.53
N ILE A 179 1.66 12.46 -10.20
CA ILE A 179 2.35 11.60 -11.15
C ILE A 179 1.82 10.16 -11.06
N HIS A 180 1.82 9.45 -12.15
CA HIS A 180 1.58 8.01 -12.14
C HIS A 180 2.81 7.30 -11.60
N GLY A 181 2.61 6.35 -10.67
CA GLY A 181 3.66 5.46 -10.20
C GLY A 181 3.97 4.42 -11.27
N GLU A 182 5.25 4.16 -11.49
CA GLU A 182 5.74 3.11 -12.38
C GLU A 182 6.70 2.19 -11.64
N ASP A 183 6.77 0.92 -12.05
CA ASP A 183 7.69 -0.04 -11.47
C ASP A 183 9.15 0.41 -11.66
N GLY A 184 9.88 0.50 -10.57
CA GLY A 184 11.29 0.92 -10.58
C GLY A 184 11.51 2.44 -10.54
N MET A 185 10.46 3.22 -10.31
CA MET A 185 10.51 4.68 -10.13
C MET A 185 11.34 5.12 -8.90
#